data_e201dd00c7066e496c3f39dc951817de
#
_entry.id   e201dd00c7066e496c3f39dc951817de
#
_cell.length_a   1.000
_cell.length_b   1.000
_cell.length_c   1.000
_cell.angle_alpha   90.00
_cell.angle_beta   90.00
_cell.angle_gamma   90.00
#
_symmetry.space_group_name_H-M   'P 1'
#
loop_
_entity.id
_entity.type
_entity.pdbx_description
1 polymer ?
#
loop_
_entity_poly.entity_id
_entity_poly.type
_entity_poly.pdbx_seq_one_letter_code
_entity_poly.pdbx_strand_id
1 'polypeptide(L)'
;AIVEAIQKAVLEDNAHQYQSYQGLPALRQGMVEFYKNNFGVTLDFNSEVLPLMGSKEGIMHISLAFLNEGDQVLIPNPGYPTYTSVSKLVGAEAVYYDLLEKNNWEPDIESLEKLDLSKVKIMWLGYPHMPTGARGSLELFKKLVAFAKKHNILLVNDNPYSFVLNDNPISILQVEGAKAVALELNSLSKTYNMAGWRV
;
A
#
# COMPACT_ATOMS: atom_id res chain seq x y z
N ALA A 1 -17.44 -20.64 2.67
CA ALA A 1 -16.47 -20.29 3.74
C ALA A 1 -16.71 -18.89 4.31
N ILE A 2 -16.58 -17.77 3.51
CA ILE A 2 -16.71 -16.38 4.05
C ILE A 2 -18.10 -16.14 4.65
N VAL A 3 -19.19 -16.48 3.94
CA VAL A 3 -20.57 -16.29 4.42
C VAL A 3 -20.83 -17.12 5.69
N GLU A 4 -20.35 -18.35 5.74
CA GLU A 4 -20.49 -19.21 6.92
C GLU A 4 -19.71 -18.67 8.13
N ALA A 5 -18.53 -18.10 7.89
CA ALA A 5 -17.73 -17.49 8.95
C ALA A 5 -18.45 -16.28 9.55
N ILE A 6 -19.04 -15.41 8.74
CA ILE A 6 -19.78 -14.24 9.25
C ILE A 6 -21.06 -14.66 9.99
N GLN A 7 -21.78 -15.68 9.49
CA GLN A 7 -22.96 -16.20 10.15
C GLN A 7 -22.67 -16.71 11.57
N LYS A 8 -21.47 -17.26 11.79
CA LYS A 8 -21.02 -17.66 13.14
C LYS A 8 -20.60 -16.44 13.97
N ALA A 9 -19.81 -15.56 13.39
CA ALA A 9 -19.25 -14.41 14.10
C ALA A 9 -20.32 -13.45 14.64
N VAL A 10 -21.41 -13.23 13.91
CA VAL A 10 -22.50 -12.34 14.37
C VAL A 10 -23.30 -12.89 15.56
N LEU A 11 -23.14 -14.17 15.89
CA LEU A 11 -23.81 -14.81 17.03
C LEU A 11 -22.95 -14.79 18.31
N GLU A 12 -21.72 -14.33 18.22
CA GLU A 12 -20.85 -14.20 19.40
C GLU A 12 -21.30 -13.04 20.28
N ASP A 13 -21.30 -13.23 21.60
CA ASP A 13 -21.82 -12.26 22.58
C ASP A 13 -21.25 -10.85 22.47
N ASN A 14 -19.98 -10.73 22.02
CA ASN A 14 -19.27 -9.46 21.92
C ASN A 14 -19.17 -8.91 20.48
N ALA A 15 -19.84 -9.54 19.52
CA ALA A 15 -19.71 -9.17 18.10
C ALA A 15 -20.21 -7.74 17.79
N HIS A 16 -21.09 -7.18 18.62
CA HIS A 16 -21.77 -5.90 18.40
C HIS A 16 -21.20 -4.74 19.23
N GLN A 17 -20.12 -4.97 19.98
CA GLN A 17 -19.49 -3.95 20.80
C GLN A 17 -18.52 -3.08 20.00
N TYR A 18 -18.21 -1.89 20.50
CA TYR A 18 -17.11 -1.08 20.00
C TYR A 18 -15.81 -1.84 20.08
N GLN A 19 -15.04 -1.78 18.99
CA GLN A 19 -13.71 -2.37 18.93
C GLN A 19 -12.63 -1.33 19.29
N SER A 20 -11.42 -1.81 19.58
CA SER A 20 -10.28 -0.92 19.78
C SER A 20 -9.92 -0.18 18.50
N TYR A 21 -9.32 0.98 18.62
CA TYR A 21 -8.83 1.77 17.46
C TYR A 21 -7.81 1.01 16.59
N GLN A 22 -7.15 0.01 17.15
CA GLN A 22 -6.23 -0.86 16.44
C GLN A 22 -6.93 -2.03 15.72
N GLY A 23 -8.25 -2.17 15.87
CA GLY A 23 -9.01 -3.30 15.37
C GLY A 23 -8.86 -4.57 16.24
N LEU A 24 -9.57 -5.63 15.86
CA LEU A 24 -9.55 -6.91 16.56
C LEU A 24 -8.15 -7.55 16.53
N PRO A 25 -7.62 -8.03 17.66
CA PRO A 25 -6.35 -8.76 17.69
C PRO A 25 -6.34 -9.96 16.74
N ALA A 26 -7.44 -10.73 16.68
CA ALA A 26 -7.57 -11.86 15.77
C ALA A 26 -7.48 -11.46 14.29
N LEU A 27 -8.03 -10.31 13.89
CA LEU A 27 -7.91 -9.79 12.52
C LEU A 27 -6.46 -9.41 12.22
N ARG A 28 -5.78 -8.71 13.12
CA ARG A 28 -4.37 -8.34 12.96
C ARG A 28 -3.46 -9.56 12.88
N GLN A 29 -3.73 -10.58 13.71
CA GLN A 29 -3.02 -11.85 13.65
C GLN A 29 -3.22 -12.54 12.30
N GLY A 30 -4.46 -12.58 11.78
CA GLY A 30 -4.77 -13.12 10.46
C GLY A 30 -4.03 -12.38 9.34
N MET A 31 -3.89 -11.04 9.42
CA MET A 31 -3.11 -10.24 8.47
C MET A 31 -1.61 -10.61 8.51
N VAL A 32 -1.04 -10.78 9.68
CA VAL A 32 0.37 -11.22 9.85
C VAL A 32 0.58 -12.62 9.26
N GLU A 33 -0.31 -13.54 9.55
CA GLU A 33 -0.26 -14.91 8.99
C GLU A 33 -0.41 -14.90 7.47
N PHE A 34 -1.28 -14.03 6.93
CA PHE A 34 -1.43 -13.85 5.49
C PHE A 34 -0.11 -13.41 4.84
N TYR A 35 0.57 -12.41 5.40
CA TYR A 35 1.86 -11.94 4.89
C TYR A 35 2.96 -12.98 5.01
N LYS A 36 3.00 -13.70 6.13
CA LYS A 36 3.96 -14.78 6.34
C LYS A 36 3.77 -15.92 5.34
N ASN A 37 2.54 -16.36 5.14
CA ASN A 37 2.23 -17.51 4.29
C ASN A 37 2.35 -17.22 2.80
N ASN A 38 2.04 -16.00 2.36
CA ASN A 38 2.01 -15.65 0.94
C ASN A 38 3.28 -14.95 0.46
N PHE A 39 3.97 -14.23 1.33
CA PHE A 39 5.15 -13.44 0.95
C PHE A 39 6.40 -13.81 1.75
N GLY A 40 6.31 -14.69 2.75
CA GLY A 40 7.42 -15.00 3.66
C GLY A 40 7.83 -13.84 4.57
N VAL A 41 6.98 -12.81 4.70
CA VAL A 41 7.24 -11.60 5.49
C VAL A 41 6.72 -11.81 6.90
N THR A 42 7.60 -11.70 7.89
CA THR A 42 7.24 -11.71 9.32
C THR A 42 6.95 -10.29 9.80
N LEU A 43 5.76 -10.07 10.36
CA LEU A 43 5.31 -8.80 10.92
C LEU A 43 4.95 -8.99 12.39
N ASP A 44 5.05 -7.90 13.17
CA ASP A 44 4.50 -7.85 14.52
C ASP A 44 3.05 -7.33 14.46
N PHE A 45 2.10 -8.14 14.91
CA PHE A 45 0.68 -7.78 14.89
C PHE A 45 0.32 -6.63 15.83
N ASN A 46 1.19 -6.27 16.80
CA ASN A 46 0.93 -5.16 17.71
C ASN A 46 1.36 -3.80 17.15
N SER A 47 2.36 -3.78 16.28
CA SER A 47 3.02 -2.54 15.86
C SER A 47 3.18 -2.36 14.34
N GLU A 48 3.05 -3.44 13.54
CA GLU A 48 3.34 -3.39 12.11
C GLU A 48 2.12 -3.65 11.21
N VAL A 49 0.93 -3.80 11.77
CA VAL A 49 -0.32 -3.97 11.00
C VAL A 49 -1.46 -3.15 11.59
N LEU A 50 -2.25 -2.55 10.72
CA LEU A 50 -3.43 -1.77 11.07
C LEU A 50 -4.59 -2.11 10.12
N PRO A 51 -5.71 -2.69 10.61
CA PRO A 51 -6.93 -2.84 9.82
C PRO A 51 -7.53 -1.49 9.43
N LEU A 52 -8.02 -1.40 8.20
CA LEU A 52 -8.61 -0.21 7.63
C LEU A 52 -10.00 -0.50 7.06
N MET A 53 -10.84 0.50 6.92
CA MET A 53 -12.10 0.40 6.18
C MET A 53 -11.90 0.59 4.67
N GLY A 54 -11.00 -0.24 4.11
CA GLY A 54 -10.55 -0.18 2.73
C GLY A 54 -9.30 0.70 2.54
N SER A 55 -8.50 0.42 1.49
CA SER A 55 -7.22 1.09 1.23
C SER A 55 -7.31 2.61 1.03
N LYS A 56 -8.45 3.14 0.57
CA LYS A 56 -8.64 4.61 0.46
C LYS A 56 -8.52 5.33 1.80
N GLU A 57 -8.99 4.72 2.88
CA GLU A 57 -8.80 5.26 4.22
C GLU A 57 -7.31 5.34 4.56
N GLY A 58 -6.54 4.30 4.23
CA GLY A 58 -5.09 4.30 4.38
C GLY A 58 -4.41 5.41 3.59
N ILE A 59 -4.80 5.62 2.33
CA ILE A 59 -4.26 6.72 1.51
C ILE A 59 -4.49 8.07 2.21
N MET A 60 -5.69 8.31 2.73
CA MET A 60 -6.02 9.55 3.43
C MET A 60 -5.22 9.71 4.72
N HIS A 61 -5.21 8.68 5.57
CA HIS A 61 -4.53 8.75 6.88
C HIS A 61 -3.01 8.84 6.76
N ILE A 62 -2.40 8.12 5.81
CA ILE A 62 -0.96 8.24 5.53
C ILE A 62 -0.64 9.66 5.07
N SER A 63 -1.44 10.21 4.15
CA SER A 63 -1.22 11.58 3.69
C SER A 63 -1.36 12.60 4.81
N LEU A 64 -2.37 12.48 5.68
CA LEU A 64 -2.53 13.37 6.83
C LEU A 64 -1.41 13.24 7.87
N ALA A 65 -0.84 12.03 8.03
CA ALA A 65 0.19 11.78 9.04
C ALA A 65 1.59 12.24 8.60
N PHE A 66 1.88 12.22 7.30
CA PHE A 66 3.24 12.43 6.77
C PHE A 66 3.41 13.68 5.91
N LEU A 67 2.32 14.40 5.57
CA LEU A 67 2.37 15.58 4.71
C LEU A 67 1.91 16.83 5.43
N ASN A 68 2.58 17.93 5.10
CA ASN A 68 2.18 19.29 5.43
C ASN A 68 1.97 20.10 4.16
N GLU A 69 1.38 21.28 4.29
CA GLU A 69 1.26 22.24 3.19
C GLU A 69 2.64 22.56 2.60
N GLY A 70 2.76 22.47 1.28
CA GLY A 70 3.99 22.70 0.53
C GLY A 70 4.96 21.52 0.45
N ASP A 71 4.69 20.38 1.12
CA ASP A 71 5.39 19.12 0.86
C ASP A 71 5.03 18.60 -0.54
N GLN A 72 5.92 17.80 -1.12
CA GLN A 72 5.71 17.19 -2.43
C GLN A 72 5.50 15.68 -2.35
N VAL A 73 4.71 15.16 -3.29
CA VAL A 73 4.37 13.74 -3.40
C VAL A 73 4.63 13.26 -4.81
N LEU A 74 5.45 12.22 -4.96
CA LEU A 74 5.65 11.55 -6.24
C LEU A 74 4.45 10.65 -6.55
N ILE A 75 3.80 10.87 -7.69
CA ILE A 75 2.58 10.19 -8.13
C ILE A 75 2.78 9.57 -9.51
N PRO A 76 2.46 8.27 -9.71
CA PRO A 76 2.61 7.62 -11.01
C PRO A 76 1.62 8.19 -12.03
N ASN A 77 2.08 8.34 -13.28
CA ASN A 77 1.28 8.74 -14.44
C ASN A 77 1.48 7.72 -15.59
N PRO A 78 0.45 6.92 -15.96
CA PRO A 78 -0.88 6.87 -15.37
C PRO A 78 -0.87 6.32 -13.94
N GLY A 79 -1.91 6.61 -13.15
CA GLY A 79 -2.03 6.13 -11.79
C GLY A 79 -3.44 6.29 -11.20
N TYR A 80 -3.61 5.85 -9.96
CA TYR A 80 -4.91 5.93 -9.31
C TYR A 80 -5.24 7.37 -8.90
N PRO A 81 -6.37 7.94 -9.36
CA PRO A 81 -6.69 9.37 -9.17
C PRO A 81 -6.76 9.83 -7.71
N THR A 82 -7.00 8.89 -6.79
CA THR A 82 -7.10 9.19 -5.35
C THR A 82 -5.80 9.76 -4.79
N TYR A 83 -4.63 9.34 -5.28
CA TYR A 83 -3.36 9.87 -4.81
C TYR A 83 -3.26 11.38 -5.03
N THR A 84 -3.59 11.84 -6.25
CA THR A 84 -3.63 13.27 -6.56
C THR A 84 -4.67 14.03 -5.75
N SER A 85 -5.88 13.48 -5.64
CA SER A 85 -6.98 14.15 -4.95
C SER A 85 -6.68 14.34 -3.47
N VAL A 86 -6.13 13.30 -2.82
CA VAL A 86 -5.80 13.37 -1.39
C VAL A 86 -4.60 14.26 -1.15
N SER A 87 -3.55 14.21 -1.99
CA SER A 87 -2.39 15.12 -1.86
C SER A 87 -2.83 16.58 -1.91
N LYS A 88 -3.68 16.95 -2.86
CA LYS A 88 -4.24 18.30 -2.94
C LYS A 88 -5.09 18.67 -1.70
N LEU A 89 -5.87 17.73 -1.20
CA LEU A 89 -6.75 17.97 -0.04
C LEU A 89 -5.96 18.31 1.22
N VAL A 90 -4.77 17.71 1.40
CA VAL A 90 -3.88 17.98 2.54
C VAL A 90 -2.89 19.13 2.29
N GLY A 91 -2.99 19.84 1.16
CA GLY A 91 -2.14 20.98 0.82
C GLY A 91 -0.77 20.62 0.23
N ALA A 92 -0.54 19.35 -0.12
CA ALA A 92 0.71 18.91 -0.74
C ALA A 92 0.66 19.04 -2.26
N GLU A 93 1.83 19.22 -2.88
CA GLU A 93 2.00 19.32 -4.32
C GLU A 93 2.20 17.93 -4.96
N ALA A 94 1.43 17.64 -6.01
CA ALA A 94 1.60 16.43 -6.81
C ALA A 94 2.72 16.62 -7.84
N VAL A 95 3.77 15.83 -7.75
CA VAL A 95 4.85 15.72 -8.74
C VAL A 95 4.70 14.39 -9.46
N TYR A 96 4.39 14.45 -10.77
CA TYR A 96 4.13 13.23 -11.53
C TYR A 96 5.42 12.64 -12.07
N TYR A 97 5.51 11.31 -12.06
CA TYR A 97 6.52 10.56 -12.79
C TYR A 97 5.86 9.62 -13.79
N ASP A 98 6.36 9.62 -15.02
CA ASP A 98 5.74 8.85 -16.09
C ASP A 98 6.12 7.38 -16.03
N LEU A 99 5.11 6.53 -16.20
CA LEU A 99 5.26 5.10 -16.43
C LEU A 99 5.01 4.85 -17.92
N LEU A 100 6.00 4.34 -18.62
CA LEU A 100 5.94 4.16 -20.08
C LEU A 100 6.01 2.67 -20.43
N GLU A 101 5.25 2.27 -21.43
CA GLU A 101 5.22 0.88 -21.93
C GLU A 101 6.62 0.38 -22.33
N LYS A 102 7.42 1.24 -22.97
CA LYS A 102 8.81 0.91 -23.35
C LYS A 102 9.73 0.57 -22.17
N ASN A 103 9.35 0.98 -20.95
CA ASN A 103 10.05 0.69 -19.71
C ASN A 103 9.26 -0.32 -18.85
N ASN A 104 8.40 -1.15 -19.46
CA ASN A 104 7.54 -2.09 -18.76
C ASN A 104 6.67 -1.46 -17.65
N TRP A 105 6.30 -0.20 -17.80
CA TRP A 105 5.56 0.58 -16.80
C TRP A 105 6.28 0.67 -15.44
N GLU A 106 7.61 0.63 -15.46
CA GLU A 106 8.45 0.85 -14.27
C GLU A 106 8.90 2.31 -14.19
N PRO A 107 9.04 2.90 -12.98
CA PRO A 107 9.64 4.22 -12.80
C PRO A 107 11.08 4.27 -13.33
N ASP A 108 11.41 5.33 -14.05
CA ASP A 108 12.78 5.63 -14.44
C ASP A 108 13.52 6.32 -13.28
N ILE A 109 14.28 5.52 -12.53
CA ILE A 109 15.02 6.00 -11.35
C ILE A 109 16.03 7.09 -11.73
N GLU A 110 16.68 6.98 -12.89
CA GLU A 110 17.65 7.99 -13.33
C GLU A 110 16.97 9.35 -13.60
N SER A 111 15.75 9.33 -14.09
CA SER A 111 14.95 10.55 -14.27
C SER A 111 14.47 11.11 -12.94
N LEU A 112 14.09 10.26 -11.99
CA LEU A 112 13.71 10.69 -10.64
C LEU A 112 14.88 11.34 -9.88
N GLU A 113 16.10 10.83 -10.05
CA GLU A 113 17.32 11.39 -9.43
C GLU A 113 17.66 12.81 -9.93
N LYS A 114 17.11 13.24 -11.05
CA LYS A 114 17.31 14.60 -11.62
C LYS A 114 16.32 15.63 -11.06
N LEU A 115 15.29 15.18 -10.34
CA LEU A 115 14.32 16.08 -9.73
C LEU A 115 14.88 16.73 -8.45
N ASP A 116 14.34 17.89 -8.10
CA ASP A 116 14.52 18.42 -6.75
C ASP A 116 13.62 17.65 -5.79
N LEU A 117 14.22 16.74 -5.01
CA LEU A 117 13.54 15.86 -4.08
C LEU A 117 13.51 16.43 -2.64
N SER A 118 13.99 17.64 -2.41
CA SER A 118 14.15 18.23 -1.08
C SER A 118 12.84 18.35 -0.28
N LYS A 119 11.72 18.51 -0.99
CA LYS A 119 10.36 18.59 -0.42
C LYS A 119 9.55 17.31 -0.54
N VAL A 120 10.07 16.30 -1.22
CA VAL A 120 9.34 15.04 -1.43
C VAL A 120 9.30 14.23 -0.14
N LYS A 121 8.11 13.86 0.30
CA LYS A 121 7.90 13.04 1.51
C LYS A 121 7.39 11.65 1.20
N ILE A 122 6.50 11.52 0.22
CA ILE A 122 5.87 10.25 -0.14
C ILE A 122 6.07 9.99 -1.63
N MET A 123 6.29 8.71 -1.97
CA MET A 123 6.18 8.20 -3.34
C MET A 123 5.12 7.11 -3.36
N TRP A 124 4.03 7.35 -4.06
CA TRP A 124 2.99 6.35 -4.31
C TRP A 124 3.42 5.37 -5.39
N LEU A 125 3.22 4.10 -5.11
CA LEU A 125 3.40 2.98 -6.03
C LEU A 125 2.08 2.20 -6.08
N GLY A 126 1.93 1.32 -7.08
CA GLY A 126 0.75 0.46 -7.16
C GLY A 126 1.06 -0.75 -8.03
N TYR A 127 1.73 -1.77 -7.47
CA TYR A 127 2.05 -3.00 -8.20
C TYR A 127 1.39 -4.22 -7.53
N PRO A 128 0.63 -5.04 -8.32
CA PRO A 128 0.29 -4.91 -9.75
C PRO A 128 -0.39 -3.59 -10.08
N HIS A 129 0.06 -2.96 -11.19
CA HIS A 129 -0.24 -1.57 -11.49
C HIS A 129 -1.65 -1.36 -12.07
N MET A 130 -2.37 -0.40 -11.53
CA MET A 130 -3.64 0.06 -12.10
C MET A 130 -3.42 1.44 -12.74
N PRO A 131 -3.75 1.64 -14.03
CA PRO A 131 -4.65 0.81 -14.85
C PRO A 131 -3.94 -0.17 -15.80
N THR A 132 -2.60 -0.23 -15.86
CA THR A 132 -1.87 -0.94 -16.92
C THR A 132 -1.83 -2.45 -16.77
N GLY A 133 -2.03 -2.98 -15.54
CA GLY A 133 -1.88 -4.39 -15.22
C GLY A 133 -0.42 -4.86 -15.13
N ALA A 134 0.55 -3.96 -15.26
CA ALA A 134 1.96 -4.30 -15.15
C ALA A 134 2.28 -4.88 -13.78
N ARG A 135 3.05 -5.97 -13.78
CA ARG A 135 3.50 -6.61 -12.55
C ARG A 135 4.81 -5.97 -12.10
N GLY A 136 4.92 -5.69 -10.81
CA GLY A 136 6.20 -5.31 -10.22
C GLY A 136 7.16 -6.49 -10.17
N SER A 137 8.42 -6.19 -9.84
CA SER A 137 9.45 -7.20 -9.60
C SER A 137 10.18 -6.91 -8.27
N LEU A 138 10.75 -7.93 -7.65
CA LEU A 138 11.58 -7.72 -6.46
C LEU A 138 12.81 -6.86 -6.80
N GLU A 139 13.30 -6.94 -8.03
CA GLU A 139 14.42 -6.11 -8.50
C GLU A 139 14.05 -4.64 -8.58
N LEU A 140 12.86 -4.33 -9.11
CA LEU A 140 12.30 -2.98 -9.06
C LEU A 140 12.17 -2.48 -7.61
N PHE A 141 11.58 -3.31 -6.74
CA PHE A 141 11.39 -2.91 -5.34
C PHE A 141 12.72 -2.68 -4.62
N LYS A 142 13.77 -3.45 -4.90
CA LYS A 142 15.13 -3.19 -4.35
C LYS A 142 15.64 -1.81 -4.78
N LYS A 143 15.52 -1.46 -6.07
CA LYS A 143 15.92 -0.14 -6.58
C LYS A 143 15.14 0.99 -5.91
N LEU A 144 13.82 0.84 -5.78
CA LEU A 144 12.96 1.83 -5.14
C LEU A 144 13.27 1.98 -3.64
N VAL A 145 13.49 0.89 -2.91
CA VAL A 145 13.88 0.94 -1.50
C VAL A 145 15.24 1.63 -1.33
N ALA A 146 16.21 1.37 -2.21
CA ALA A 146 17.50 2.06 -2.18
C ALA A 146 17.35 3.56 -2.44
N PHE A 147 16.54 3.94 -3.45
CA PHE A 147 16.20 5.33 -3.76
C PHE A 147 15.54 6.03 -2.58
N ALA A 148 14.53 5.41 -1.98
CA ALA A 148 13.80 5.95 -0.84
C ALA A 148 14.68 6.16 0.39
N LYS A 149 15.57 5.22 0.70
CA LYS A 149 16.57 5.37 1.78
C LYS A 149 17.51 6.53 1.53
N LYS A 150 18.00 6.68 0.30
CA LYS A 150 18.92 7.75 -0.09
C LYS A 150 18.32 9.15 0.10
N HIS A 151 17.03 9.29 -0.24
CA HIS A 151 16.35 10.59 -0.26
C HIS A 151 15.41 10.80 0.93
N ASN A 152 15.33 9.87 1.88
CA ASN A 152 14.44 9.92 3.04
C ASN A 152 12.95 10.08 2.63
N ILE A 153 12.52 9.31 1.64
CA ILE A 153 11.16 9.31 1.10
C ILE A 153 10.43 8.07 1.61
N LEU A 154 9.17 8.21 2.02
CA LEU A 154 8.30 7.09 2.35
C LEU A 154 7.70 6.50 1.07
N LEU A 155 7.97 5.23 0.79
CA LEU A 155 7.28 4.48 -0.26
C LEU A 155 5.95 3.97 0.25
N VAL A 156 4.89 4.09 -0.55
CA VAL A 156 3.61 3.45 -0.25
C VAL A 156 3.16 2.64 -1.46
N ASN A 157 3.22 1.32 -1.33
CA ASN A 157 2.76 0.41 -2.38
C ASN A 157 1.30 0.04 -2.16
N ASP A 158 0.39 0.53 -3.00
CA ASP A 158 -1.02 0.14 -3.00
C ASP A 158 -1.18 -1.16 -3.80
N ASN A 159 -1.40 -2.26 -3.09
CA ASN A 159 -1.32 -3.63 -3.60
C ASN A 159 -2.62 -4.44 -3.43
N PRO A 160 -3.77 -3.95 -3.94
CA PRO A 160 -5.04 -4.68 -3.82
C PRO A 160 -5.18 -5.83 -4.82
N TYR A 161 -4.28 -5.92 -5.82
CA TYR A 161 -4.38 -6.84 -6.94
C TYR A 161 -3.37 -7.99 -6.92
N SER A 162 -2.63 -8.19 -5.83
CA SER A 162 -1.56 -9.20 -5.72
C SER A 162 -1.94 -10.57 -6.25
N PHE A 163 -3.17 -11.02 -6.00
CA PHE A 163 -3.64 -12.37 -6.31
C PHE A 163 -4.61 -12.41 -7.50
N VAL A 164 -4.87 -11.28 -8.15
CA VAL A 164 -5.77 -11.23 -9.30
C VAL A 164 -5.00 -11.66 -10.55
N LEU A 165 -5.35 -12.82 -11.11
CA LEU A 165 -4.69 -13.44 -12.27
C LEU A 165 -3.16 -13.51 -12.12
N ASN A 166 -2.69 -13.80 -10.92
CA ASN A 166 -1.27 -13.81 -10.58
C ASN A 166 -0.92 -14.95 -9.63
N ASP A 167 -0.16 -15.93 -10.12
CA ASP A 167 0.25 -17.11 -9.37
C ASP A 167 1.52 -16.89 -8.53
N ASN A 168 2.23 -15.78 -8.76
CA ASN A 168 3.45 -15.42 -8.06
C ASN A 168 3.36 -14.01 -7.45
N PRO A 169 2.52 -13.83 -6.44
CA PRO A 169 2.36 -12.53 -5.78
C PRO A 169 3.65 -12.12 -5.05
N ILE A 170 3.95 -10.84 -5.09
CA ILE A 170 5.11 -10.26 -4.39
C ILE A 170 4.67 -9.08 -3.53
N SER A 171 5.43 -8.81 -2.48
CA SER A 171 5.29 -7.65 -1.60
C SER A 171 6.58 -6.84 -1.58
N ILE A 172 6.47 -5.52 -1.53
CA ILE A 172 7.64 -4.64 -1.33
C ILE A 172 8.34 -4.95 -0.01
N LEU A 173 7.61 -5.45 0.98
CA LEU A 173 8.15 -5.80 2.31
C LEU A 173 9.06 -7.04 2.30
N GLN A 174 9.13 -7.79 1.19
CA GLN A 174 10.11 -8.86 1.01
C GLN A 174 11.55 -8.33 0.81
N VAL A 175 11.69 -7.06 0.44
CA VAL A 175 13.00 -6.45 0.23
C VAL A 175 13.64 -6.12 1.57
N GLU A 176 14.90 -6.49 1.74
CA GLU A 176 15.66 -6.21 2.95
C GLU A 176 15.70 -4.71 3.26
N GLY A 177 15.30 -4.37 4.48
CA GLY A 177 15.23 -2.99 4.96
C GLY A 177 14.09 -2.16 4.38
N ALA A 178 13.15 -2.75 3.64
CA ALA A 178 11.95 -2.05 3.17
C ALA A 178 11.09 -1.54 4.33
N LYS A 179 10.95 -2.28 5.42
CA LYS A 179 10.17 -1.87 6.59
C LYS A 179 10.56 -0.51 7.19
N ALA A 180 11.79 -0.06 6.96
CA ALA A 180 12.25 1.23 7.46
C ALA A 180 11.77 2.43 6.61
N VAL A 181 11.36 2.18 5.36
CA VAL A 181 11.04 3.24 4.38
C VAL A 181 9.80 2.94 3.55
N ALA A 182 9.08 1.86 3.82
CA ALA A 182 7.93 1.49 3.02
C ALA A 182 6.74 1.04 3.88
N LEU A 183 5.55 1.40 3.40
CA LEU A 183 4.26 0.86 3.80
C LEU A 183 3.64 0.12 2.61
N GLU A 184 2.83 -0.90 2.89
CA GLU A 184 2.04 -1.57 1.86
C GLU A 184 0.56 -1.57 2.27
N LEU A 185 -0.30 -1.09 1.37
CA LEU A 185 -1.75 -1.20 1.51
C LEU A 185 -2.20 -2.47 0.79
N ASN A 186 -2.96 -3.30 1.47
CA ASN A 186 -3.60 -4.48 0.91
C ASN A 186 -5.12 -4.36 1.00
N SER A 187 -5.86 -5.23 0.34
CA SER A 187 -7.31 -5.23 0.39
C SER A 187 -7.90 -6.60 0.11
N LEU A 188 -8.89 -6.99 0.88
CA LEU A 188 -9.69 -8.18 0.64
C LEU A 188 -10.74 -7.97 -0.47
N SER A 189 -10.95 -6.72 -0.88
CA SER A 189 -11.99 -6.33 -1.84
C SER A 189 -11.88 -7.05 -3.19
N LYS A 190 -10.66 -7.23 -3.70
CA LYS A 190 -10.43 -7.82 -5.03
C LYS A 190 -10.16 -9.32 -4.95
N THR A 191 -9.21 -9.71 -4.12
CA THR A 191 -8.77 -11.11 -3.97
C THR A 191 -9.90 -12.03 -3.50
N TYR A 192 -10.75 -11.55 -2.59
CA TYR A 192 -11.80 -12.37 -1.97
C TYR A 192 -13.24 -11.92 -2.31
N ASN A 193 -13.38 -10.99 -3.27
CA ASN A 193 -14.69 -10.41 -3.65
C ASN A 193 -15.44 -9.82 -2.44
N MET A 194 -14.72 -9.13 -1.56
CA MET A 194 -15.22 -8.58 -0.30
C MET A 194 -15.34 -7.06 -0.32
N ALA A 195 -15.53 -6.44 -1.47
CA ALA A 195 -15.58 -4.97 -1.60
C ALA A 195 -16.65 -4.30 -0.71
N GLY A 196 -17.77 -4.99 -0.48
CA GLY A 196 -18.85 -4.51 0.36
C GLY A 196 -18.55 -4.54 1.87
N TRP A 197 -17.57 -5.35 2.30
CA TRP A 197 -17.19 -5.50 3.70
C TRP A 197 -16.28 -4.38 4.22
N ARG A 198 -15.69 -3.61 3.31
CA ARG A 198 -14.81 -2.48 3.62
C ARG A 198 -13.56 -2.88 4.44
N VAL A 199 -12.87 -3.95 3.98
CA VAL A 199 -11.59 -4.44 4.55
C VAL A 199 -10.54 -4.59 3.46
#